data_73943fb2d8fb3653280b69201865d312
#
_entry.id   73943fb2d8fb3653280b69201865d312
#
_cell.length_a   1.000
_cell.length_b   1.000
_cell.length_c   1.000
_cell.angle_alpha   90.00
_cell.angle_beta   90.00
_cell.angle_gamma   90.00
#
_symmetry.space_group_name_H-M   'P 1'
#
loop_
_entity.id
_entity.type
_entity.pdbx_description
1 polymer ?
#
loop_
_entity_poly.entity_id
_entity_poly.type
_entity_poly.pdbx_seq_one_letter_code
_entity_poly.pdbx_strand_id
1 'polypeptide(L)'
;MLPLILIPLLLCLFNIYRRLTCIIKVKFTKFTLMTLIIALALMLFAEYKVKNDLVGYIIVLSWWLAFFTSIISAGISERGIIHPWQLVGKLYRWDRIRSFSIEKKEKTIMVNFKIFRDLRQEYENSDLDKIKKIAKKNKLI
;
A
#
# COMPACT_ATOMS: atom_id res chain seq x y z
N MET A 1 -15.71 22.50 2.32
CA MET A 1 -16.27 21.17 1.97
C MET A 1 -15.66 20.57 0.71
N LEU A 2 -15.65 21.27 -0.40
CA LEU A 2 -15.07 20.75 -1.65
C LEU A 2 -13.62 20.22 -1.52
N PRO A 3 -12.66 20.90 -0.85
CA PRO A 3 -11.31 20.37 -0.66
C PRO A 3 -11.26 19.05 0.11
N LEU A 4 -12.17 18.85 1.08
CA LEU A 4 -12.23 17.62 1.89
C LEU A 4 -12.63 16.38 1.08
N ILE A 5 -13.22 16.55 -0.08
CA ILE A 5 -13.58 15.48 -1.02
C ILE A 5 -12.55 15.41 -2.16
N LEU A 6 -12.12 16.54 -2.71
CA LEU A 6 -11.18 16.57 -3.82
C LEU A 6 -9.80 16.02 -3.46
N ILE A 7 -9.26 16.36 -2.29
CA ILE A 7 -7.94 15.89 -1.85
C ILE A 7 -7.88 14.36 -1.81
N PRO A 8 -8.77 13.64 -1.10
CA PRO A 8 -8.73 12.18 -1.10
C PRO A 8 -8.96 11.56 -2.49
N LEU A 9 -9.76 12.16 -3.34
CA LEU A 9 -9.94 11.67 -4.72
C LEU A 9 -8.65 11.80 -5.55
N LEU A 10 -7.91 12.92 -5.42
CA LEU A 10 -6.60 13.08 -6.06
C LEU A 10 -5.58 12.07 -5.52
N LEU A 11 -5.59 11.80 -4.21
CA LEU A 11 -4.77 10.75 -3.60
C LEU A 11 -5.12 9.36 -4.15
N CYS A 12 -6.40 9.06 -4.35
CA CYS A 12 -6.83 7.81 -4.99
C CYS A 12 -6.26 7.67 -6.40
N LEU A 13 -6.37 8.69 -7.23
CA LEU A 13 -5.82 8.68 -8.59
C LEU A 13 -4.30 8.48 -8.59
N PHE A 14 -3.59 9.14 -7.70
CA PHE A 14 -2.16 8.97 -7.53
C PHE A 14 -1.79 7.54 -7.10
N ASN A 15 -2.50 6.97 -6.14
CA ASN A 15 -2.29 5.61 -5.66
C ASN A 15 -2.58 4.56 -6.75
N ILE A 16 -3.64 4.75 -7.53
CA ILE A 16 -3.95 3.91 -8.69
C ILE A 16 -2.83 3.99 -9.73
N TYR A 17 -2.35 5.19 -10.04
CA TYR A 17 -1.19 5.36 -10.91
C TYR A 17 0.03 4.57 -10.39
N ARG A 18 0.34 4.67 -9.09
CA ARG A 18 1.42 3.90 -8.46
C ARG A 18 1.22 2.38 -8.60
N ARG A 19 0.00 1.89 -8.41
CA ARG A 19 -0.31 0.48 -8.61
C ARG A 19 -0.08 0.02 -10.05
N LEU A 20 -0.42 0.85 -11.03
CA LEU A 20 -0.20 0.54 -12.45
C LEU A 20 1.29 0.50 -12.82
N THR A 21 2.15 1.20 -12.10
CA THR A 21 3.61 1.15 -12.29
C THR A 21 4.28 -0.06 -11.65
N CYS A 22 3.57 -0.83 -10.80
CA CYS A 22 4.09 -2.04 -10.17
C CYS A 22 4.19 -3.18 -11.17
N ILE A 23 5.37 -3.80 -11.25
CA ILE A 23 5.60 -5.05 -12.00
C ILE A 23 5.09 -6.22 -11.17
N ILE A 24 5.36 -6.21 -9.86
CA ILE A 24 4.95 -7.24 -8.91
C ILE A 24 4.13 -6.56 -7.81
N LYS A 25 2.90 -7.05 -7.63
CA LYS A 25 1.95 -6.48 -6.66
C LYS A 25 2.03 -7.25 -5.34
N VAL A 26 1.93 -6.53 -4.23
CA VAL A 26 1.81 -7.13 -2.90
C VAL A 26 0.53 -7.98 -2.82
N LYS A 27 0.62 -9.11 -2.14
CA LYS A 27 -0.53 -9.98 -1.90
C LYS A 27 -1.53 -9.32 -0.97
N PHE A 28 -2.79 -9.34 -1.36
CA PHE A 28 -3.90 -8.88 -0.53
C PHE A 28 -4.30 -9.99 0.44
N THR A 29 -4.01 -9.81 1.72
CA THR A 29 -4.26 -10.81 2.76
C THR A 29 -5.62 -10.64 3.43
N LYS A 30 -6.14 -11.71 4.06
CA LYS A 30 -7.35 -11.64 4.88
C LYS A 30 -7.20 -10.65 6.03
N PHE A 31 -6.00 -10.55 6.61
CA PHE A 31 -5.70 -9.59 7.65
C PHE A 31 -5.84 -8.15 7.17
N THR A 32 -5.31 -7.84 5.97
CA THR A 32 -5.47 -6.53 5.33
C THR A 32 -6.94 -6.21 5.10
N LEU A 33 -7.72 -7.16 4.61
CA LEU A 33 -9.16 -7.00 4.40
C LEU A 33 -9.89 -6.70 5.72
N MET A 34 -9.61 -7.45 6.77
CA MET A 34 -10.21 -7.23 8.09
C MET A 34 -9.87 -5.83 8.63
N THR A 35 -8.62 -5.41 8.52
CA THR A 35 -8.18 -4.08 8.94
C THR A 35 -8.94 -2.98 8.21
N LEU A 36 -9.16 -3.13 6.91
CA LEU A 36 -9.90 -2.16 6.10
C LEU A 36 -11.38 -2.10 6.49
N ILE A 37 -12.01 -3.24 6.76
CA ILE A 37 -13.41 -3.30 7.20
C ILE A 37 -13.57 -2.65 8.57
N ILE A 38 -12.67 -2.94 9.52
CA ILE A 38 -12.69 -2.35 10.86
C ILE A 38 -12.49 -0.83 10.77
N ALA A 39 -11.52 -0.37 9.97
CA ALA A 39 -11.29 1.05 9.77
C ALA A 39 -12.53 1.77 9.20
N LEU A 40 -13.18 1.19 8.20
CA LEU A 40 -14.42 1.74 7.64
C LEU A 40 -15.54 1.81 8.69
N ALA A 41 -15.75 0.73 9.45
CA ALA A 41 -16.78 0.68 10.48
C ALA A 41 -16.56 1.74 11.57
N LEU A 42 -15.31 1.93 12.01
CA LEU A 42 -14.96 2.95 13.00
C LEU A 42 -15.18 4.37 12.47
N MET A 43 -14.81 4.63 11.21
CA MET A 43 -15.00 5.95 10.58
C MET A 43 -16.49 6.28 10.40
N LEU A 44 -17.31 5.32 9.96
CA LEU A 44 -18.75 5.49 9.81
C LEU A 44 -19.44 5.68 11.17
N PHE A 45 -19.00 4.93 12.19
CA PHE A 45 -19.51 5.08 13.55
C PHE A 45 -19.16 6.47 14.12
N ALA A 46 -17.97 6.96 13.90
CA ALA A 46 -17.56 8.29 14.34
C ALA A 46 -18.44 9.38 13.69
N GLU A 47 -18.69 9.29 12.38
CA GLU A 47 -19.56 10.23 11.68
C GLU A 47 -21.00 10.19 12.21
N TYR A 48 -21.52 8.98 12.44
CA TYR A 48 -22.85 8.79 13.04
C TYR A 48 -22.98 9.50 14.41
N LYS A 49 -21.92 9.47 15.23
CA LYS A 49 -21.92 10.11 16.56
C LYS A 49 -21.74 11.63 16.50
N VAL A 50 -21.04 12.15 15.50
CA VAL A 50 -20.65 13.58 15.43
C VAL A 50 -21.67 14.40 14.69
N LYS A 51 -21.99 14.07 13.45
CA LYS A 51 -22.85 14.87 12.57
C LYS A 51 -24.06 14.11 12.06
N ASN A 52 -23.87 12.87 11.66
CA ASN A 52 -24.89 12.00 11.07
C ASN A 52 -25.58 12.65 9.86
N ASP A 53 -24.80 13.28 8.98
CA ASP A 53 -25.30 13.89 7.75
C ASP A 53 -24.71 13.23 6.49
N LEU A 54 -25.41 13.37 5.37
CA LEU A 54 -24.99 12.74 4.10
C LEU A 54 -23.62 13.24 3.63
N VAL A 55 -23.32 14.51 3.81
CA VAL A 55 -22.06 15.11 3.38
C VAL A 55 -20.89 14.55 4.19
N GLY A 56 -21.07 14.39 5.49
CA GLY A 56 -20.08 13.74 6.37
C GLY A 56 -19.78 12.32 5.95
N TYR A 57 -20.79 11.52 5.62
CA TYR A 57 -20.58 10.17 5.10
C TYR A 57 -19.82 10.14 3.76
N ILE A 58 -20.09 11.07 2.83
CA ILE A 58 -19.36 11.19 1.57
C ILE A 58 -17.88 11.52 1.85
N ILE A 59 -17.61 12.43 2.76
CA ILE A 59 -16.24 12.78 3.16
C ILE A 59 -15.54 11.55 3.75
N VAL A 60 -16.15 10.86 4.70
CA VAL A 60 -15.60 9.65 5.32
C VAL A 60 -15.28 8.59 4.29
N LEU A 61 -16.20 8.29 3.38
CA LEU A 61 -15.99 7.30 2.33
C LEU A 61 -14.84 7.69 1.38
N SER A 62 -14.72 8.97 1.03
CA SER A 62 -13.63 9.44 0.16
C SER A 62 -12.25 9.28 0.81
N TRP A 63 -12.11 9.58 2.10
CA TRP A 63 -10.88 9.37 2.86
C TRP A 63 -10.56 7.90 3.09
N TRP A 64 -11.58 7.07 3.36
CA TRP A 64 -11.40 5.63 3.44
C TRP A 64 -10.94 5.05 2.10
N LEU A 65 -11.48 5.53 0.98
CA LEU A 65 -11.08 5.11 -0.36
C LEU A 65 -9.61 5.48 -0.65
N ALA A 66 -9.15 6.66 -0.22
CA ALA A 66 -7.74 7.05 -0.31
C ALA A 66 -6.85 6.11 0.52
N PHE A 67 -7.26 5.75 1.72
CA PHE A 67 -6.58 4.77 2.57
C PHE A 67 -6.52 3.38 1.91
N PHE A 68 -7.65 2.90 1.42
CA PHE A 68 -7.73 1.63 0.69
C PHE A 68 -6.79 1.60 -0.53
N THR A 69 -6.85 2.62 -1.38
CA THR A 69 -6.01 2.70 -2.58
C THR A 69 -4.52 2.81 -2.25
N SER A 70 -4.15 3.47 -1.15
CA SER A 70 -2.78 3.50 -0.65
C SER A 70 -2.26 2.09 -0.32
N ILE A 71 -3.04 1.29 0.39
CA ILE A 71 -2.68 -0.09 0.75
C ILE A 71 -2.50 -0.97 -0.49
N ILE A 72 -3.42 -0.91 -1.44
CA ILE A 72 -3.33 -1.73 -2.66
C ILE A 72 -2.27 -1.23 -3.65
N SER A 73 -1.74 -0.02 -3.50
CA SER A 73 -0.68 0.51 -4.36
C SER A 73 0.69 -0.14 -4.12
N ALA A 74 0.86 -0.88 -3.01
CA ALA A 74 2.11 -1.51 -2.63
C ALA A 74 2.60 -2.55 -3.64
N GLY A 75 3.90 -2.59 -3.87
CA GLY A 75 4.52 -3.54 -4.78
C GLY A 75 5.94 -3.18 -5.18
N ILE A 76 6.47 -3.94 -6.12
CA ILE A 76 7.80 -3.72 -6.71
C ILE A 76 7.63 -3.13 -8.10
N SER A 77 8.31 -2.02 -8.36
CA SER A 77 8.40 -1.37 -9.66
C SER A 77 9.84 -1.39 -10.19
N GLU A 78 10.02 -0.97 -11.44
CA GLU A 78 11.38 -0.85 -12.02
C GLU A 78 12.28 0.12 -11.24
N ARG A 79 11.70 1.17 -10.67
CA ARG A 79 12.43 2.25 -9.97
C ARG A 79 12.65 2.00 -8.48
N GLY A 80 11.95 1.05 -7.87
CA GLY A 80 12.06 0.78 -6.44
C GLY A 80 10.86 0.02 -5.89
N ILE A 81 10.70 0.07 -4.58
CA ILE A 81 9.60 -0.56 -3.85
C ILE A 81 8.58 0.52 -3.47
N ILE A 82 7.31 0.26 -3.76
CA ILE A 82 6.19 1.11 -3.34
C ILE A 82 5.62 0.52 -2.05
N HIS A 83 5.58 1.33 -1.00
CA HIS A 83 5.04 0.95 0.30
C HIS A 83 4.06 2.02 0.78
N PRO A 84 2.92 1.65 1.40
CA PRO A 84 1.97 2.61 1.93
C PRO A 84 2.62 3.51 2.99
N TRP A 85 2.49 4.80 2.81
CA TRP A 85 2.88 5.80 3.79
C TRP A 85 1.71 6.74 4.02
N GLN A 86 1.05 6.63 5.18
CA GLN A 86 -0.21 7.32 5.42
C GLN A 86 -1.23 7.01 4.31
N LEU A 87 -1.64 8.00 3.53
CA LEU A 87 -2.65 7.88 2.47
C LEU A 87 -2.07 7.78 1.05
N VAL A 88 -0.76 7.62 0.92
CA VAL A 88 -0.07 7.55 -0.38
C VAL A 88 0.84 6.34 -0.50
N GLY A 89 0.91 5.77 -1.69
CA GLY A 89 1.91 4.77 -2.05
C GLY A 89 3.26 5.44 -2.32
N LYS A 90 4.15 5.43 -1.33
CA LYS A 90 5.47 6.06 -1.42
C LYS A 90 6.46 5.14 -2.13
N LEU A 91 7.14 5.68 -3.15
CA LEU A 91 8.22 4.99 -3.86
C LEU A 91 9.54 5.16 -3.10
N TYR A 92 10.15 4.04 -2.75
CA TYR A 92 11.50 3.97 -2.22
C TYR A 92 12.43 3.43 -3.30
N ARG A 93 13.30 4.30 -3.80
CA ARG A 93 14.22 3.96 -4.90
C ARG A 93 15.25 2.92 -4.45
N TRP A 94 15.72 2.10 -5.37
CA TRP A 94 16.68 1.03 -5.11
C TRP A 94 17.98 1.52 -4.47
N ASP A 95 18.46 2.70 -4.87
CA ASP A 95 19.68 3.33 -4.34
C ASP A 95 19.59 3.74 -2.86
N ARG A 96 18.37 3.83 -2.31
CA ARG A 96 18.13 4.19 -0.91
C ARG A 96 17.88 3.00 0.01
N ILE A 97 17.78 1.81 -0.53
CA ILE A 97 17.56 0.58 0.24
C ILE A 97 18.89 0.10 0.81
N ARG A 98 19.01 0.08 2.14
CA ARG A 98 20.22 -0.30 2.86
C ARG A 98 20.38 -1.81 3.01
N SER A 99 19.31 -2.52 3.19
CA SER A 99 19.29 -3.98 3.27
C SER A 99 18.04 -4.54 2.59
N PHE A 100 18.19 -5.72 2.01
CA PHE A 100 17.12 -6.42 1.33
C PHE A 100 17.27 -7.92 1.57
N SER A 101 16.23 -8.58 2.03
CA SER A 101 16.21 -10.03 2.21
C SER A 101 14.89 -10.63 1.77
N ILE A 102 14.95 -11.88 1.34
CA ILE A 102 13.80 -12.65 0.87
C ILE A 102 13.69 -13.88 1.77
N GLU A 103 12.55 -14.00 2.45
CA GLU A 103 12.21 -15.17 3.26
C GLU A 103 11.10 -15.95 2.58
N LYS A 104 11.35 -17.21 2.26
CA LYS A 104 10.33 -18.10 1.71
C LYS A 104 9.54 -18.71 2.85
N LYS A 105 8.22 -18.54 2.84
CA LYS A 105 7.26 -19.24 3.69
C LYS A 105 6.57 -20.35 2.90
N GLU A 106 5.74 -21.17 3.55
CA GLU A 106 5.07 -22.31 2.89
C GLU A 106 4.25 -21.90 1.65
N LYS A 107 3.49 -20.81 1.74
CA LYS A 107 2.57 -20.36 0.67
C LYS A 107 2.91 -18.99 0.10
N THR A 108 3.83 -18.25 0.69
CA THR A 108 4.11 -16.85 0.35
C THR A 108 5.59 -16.54 0.51
N ILE A 109 5.99 -15.39 -0.01
CA ILE A 109 7.33 -14.85 0.12
C ILE A 109 7.25 -13.56 0.91
N MET A 110 8.07 -13.44 1.93
CA MET A 110 8.24 -12.20 2.67
C MET A 110 9.49 -11.48 2.18
N VAL A 111 9.32 -10.26 1.71
CA VAL A 111 10.41 -9.37 1.35
C VAL A 111 10.60 -8.36 2.48
N ASN A 112 11.76 -8.42 3.12
CA ASN A 112 12.16 -7.46 4.15
C ASN A 112 13.14 -6.47 3.53
N PHE A 113 12.93 -5.18 3.75
CA PHE A 113 13.85 -4.15 3.28
C PHE A 113 13.95 -3.02 4.29
N LYS A 114 15.13 -2.41 4.36
CA LYS A 114 15.43 -1.34 5.30
C LYS A 114 15.85 -0.08 4.56
N ILE A 115 15.25 1.02 4.95
CA ILE A 115 15.63 2.36 4.50
C ILE A 115 16.14 3.13 5.73
N PHE A 116 15.26 3.68 6.50
CA PHE A 116 15.48 4.23 7.85
C PHE A 116 14.78 3.38 8.93
N ARG A 117 13.84 2.52 8.53
CA ARG A 117 13.16 1.51 9.36
C ARG A 117 13.01 0.22 8.57
N ASP A 118 12.78 -0.87 9.29
CA ASP A 118 12.50 -2.17 8.68
C ASP A 118 11.07 -2.20 8.16
N LEU A 119 10.91 -2.55 6.90
CA LEU A 119 9.64 -2.69 6.22
C LEU A 119 9.50 -4.11 5.66
N ARG A 120 8.28 -4.62 5.62
CA ARG A 120 7.96 -5.97 5.15
C ARG A 120 6.81 -5.94 4.17
N GLN A 121 6.91 -6.77 3.14
CA GLN A 121 5.84 -6.97 2.17
C GLN A 121 5.72 -8.45 1.82
N GLU A 122 4.49 -8.92 1.67
CA GLU A 122 4.18 -10.31 1.36
C GLU A 122 3.78 -10.43 -0.11
N TYR A 123 4.36 -11.43 -0.80
CA TYR A 123 4.13 -11.71 -2.22
C TYR A 123 3.75 -13.16 -2.44
N GLU A 124 3.27 -13.49 -3.62
CA GLU A 124 3.00 -14.88 -4.01
C GLU A 124 4.29 -15.63 -4.34
N ASN A 125 4.31 -16.95 -4.07
CA ASN A 125 5.47 -17.81 -4.37
C ASN A 125 5.86 -17.81 -5.84
N SER A 126 4.89 -17.63 -6.73
CA SER A 126 5.11 -17.54 -8.19
C SER A 126 5.98 -16.35 -8.61
N ASP A 127 6.10 -15.34 -7.77
CA ASP A 127 6.88 -14.13 -8.06
C ASP A 127 8.34 -14.20 -7.59
N LEU A 128 8.76 -15.30 -6.94
CA LEU A 128 10.10 -15.44 -6.36
C LEU A 128 11.23 -15.17 -7.36
N ASP A 129 11.15 -15.78 -8.53
CA ASP A 129 12.19 -15.64 -9.54
C ASP A 129 12.27 -14.24 -10.12
N LYS A 130 11.11 -13.59 -10.30
CA LYS A 130 11.03 -12.19 -10.74
C LYS A 130 11.64 -11.26 -9.69
N ILE A 131 11.31 -11.46 -8.39
CA ILE A 131 11.85 -10.68 -7.28
C ILE A 131 13.37 -10.84 -7.21
N LYS A 132 13.89 -12.07 -7.27
CA LYS A 132 15.34 -12.35 -7.27
C LYS A 132 16.04 -11.69 -8.45
N LYS A 133 15.45 -11.76 -9.65
CA LYS A 133 16.01 -11.13 -10.85
C LYS A 133 16.13 -9.62 -10.71
N ILE A 134 15.10 -8.97 -10.18
CA ILE A 134 15.09 -7.52 -9.95
C ILE A 134 16.11 -7.14 -8.87
N ALA A 135 16.18 -7.89 -7.77
CA ALA A 135 17.11 -7.64 -6.67
C ALA A 135 18.59 -7.79 -7.14
N LYS A 136 18.91 -8.81 -7.95
CA LYS A 136 20.23 -8.99 -8.57
C LYS A 136 20.58 -7.85 -9.52
N LYS A 137 19.64 -7.43 -10.39
CA LYS A 137 19.83 -6.29 -11.30
C LYS A 137 20.20 -5.01 -10.55
N ASN A 138 19.67 -4.82 -9.36
CA ASN A 138 19.90 -3.64 -8.52
C ASN A 138 20.99 -3.86 -7.45
N LYS A 139 21.75 -4.95 -7.53
CA LYS A 139 22.87 -5.28 -6.61
C LYS A 139 22.48 -5.36 -5.14
N LEU A 140 21.27 -5.82 -4.84
CA LEU A 140 20.76 -5.96 -3.48
C LEU A 140 21.00 -7.36 -2.90
N ILE A 141 21.24 -8.32 -3.75
CA ILE A 141 21.59 -9.71 -3.40
C ILE A 141 22.68 -10.23 -4.33
#